data_9ade7143c0b6ea417a85c0d3a10e4aed
#
_entry.id   9ade7143c0b6ea417a85c0d3a10e4aed
#
_cell.length_a   1.000
_cell.length_b   1.000
_cell.length_c   1.000
_cell.angle_alpha   90.00
_cell.angle_beta   90.00
_cell.angle_gamma   90.00
#
_symmetry.space_group_name_H-M   'P 1'
#
loop_
_entity.id
_entity.type
_entity.pdbx_description
1 polymer ?
#
loop_
_entity_poly.entity_id
_entity_poly.type
_entity_poly.pdbx_seq_one_letter_code
_entity_poly.pdbx_strand_id
1 'polypeptide(L)'
;MTGTPNQRAKVSNIIMEWTKYANVKFAQLDSPQSANIRITFDPSSGSWAYVAKDINRVSQSLPTLNLGWLDDTPVARTTANERGVILHEFGHILGLMHEHQSPLRGGKIHLRPEGKSCRHALLKLAFSFYLKRLSIIIRSLRDGQGKTSLIKSSTFMR
;
A
#
# COMPACT_ATOMS: atom_id res chain seq x y z
N MET A 1 -5.88 14.95 0.51
CA MET A 1 -5.95 14.25 1.80
C MET A 1 -6.85 15.04 2.74
N THR A 2 -7.80 14.40 3.37
CA THR A 2 -8.45 14.91 4.59
C THR A 2 -7.52 14.69 5.79
N GLY A 3 -8.03 14.67 7.02
CA GLY A 3 -7.22 14.40 8.21
C GLY A 3 -6.42 15.59 8.74
N THR A 4 -5.76 15.35 9.86
CA THR A 4 -4.98 16.37 10.58
C THR A 4 -3.63 16.62 9.91
N PRO A 5 -2.95 17.73 10.23
CA PRO A 5 -1.60 17.98 9.75
C PRO A 5 -0.61 16.85 10.11
N ASN A 6 -0.72 16.28 11.31
CA ASN A 6 0.13 15.19 11.76
C ASN A 6 -0.09 13.92 10.93
N GLN A 7 -1.34 13.51 10.72
CA GLN A 7 -1.68 12.35 9.89
C GLN A 7 -1.16 12.51 8.47
N ARG A 8 -1.37 13.68 7.84
CA ARG A 8 -0.85 13.95 6.50
C ARG A 8 0.67 13.91 6.43
N ALA A 9 1.35 14.47 7.45
CA ALA A 9 2.81 14.46 7.50
C ALA A 9 3.37 13.03 7.70
N LYS A 10 2.75 12.19 8.53
CA LYS A 10 3.11 10.77 8.65
C LYS A 10 3.05 10.07 7.30
N VAL A 11 1.95 10.24 6.57
CA VAL A 11 1.79 9.63 5.24
C VAL A 11 2.87 10.12 4.29
N SER A 12 3.03 11.44 4.14
CA SER A 12 3.97 12.05 3.19
C SER A 12 5.42 11.59 3.43
N ASN A 13 5.82 11.43 4.69
CA ASN A 13 7.17 10.96 5.03
C ASN A 13 7.35 9.47 4.73
N ILE A 14 6.38 8.64 5.10
CA ILE A 14 6.53 7.18 5.06
C ILE A 14 6.43 6.64 3.64
N ILE A 15 5.55 7.20 2.80
CA ILE A 15 5.40 6.72 1.41
C ILE A 15 6.66 6.89 0.58
N MET A 16 7.53 7.83 0.95
CA MET A 16 8.81 8.00 0.27
C MET A 16 9.72 6.77 0.36
N GLU A 17 9.45 5.85 1.27
CA GLU A 17 10.19 4.59 1.31
C GLU A 17 10.00 3.75 0.06
N TRP A 18 8.85 3.81 -0.57
CA TRP A 18 8.61 3.11 -1.83
C TRP A 18 9.53 3.54 -2.96
N THR A 19 10.01 4.79 -2.94
CA THR A 19 10.95 5.30 -3.96
C THR A 19 12.32 4.61 -3.91
N LYS A 20 12.65 3.96 -2.79
CA LYS A 20 13.89 3.17 -2.65
C LYS A 20 13.81 1.82 -3.38
N TYR A 21 12.59 1.32 -3.64
CA TYR A 21 12.33 -0.01 -4.17
C TYR A 21 11.70 0.00 -5.56
N ALA A 22 11.05 1.10 -5.94
CA ALA A 22 10.37 1.24 -7.21
C ALA A 22 10.62 2.62 -7.82
N ASN A 23 10.62 2.71 -9.14
CA ASN A 23 10.71 3.98 -9.85
C ASN A 23 9.33 4.68 -9.85
N VAL A 24 8.91 5.13 -8.69
CA VAL A 24 7.66 5.86 -8.48
C VAL A 24 7.95 7.25 -7.94
N LYS A 25 7.07 8.20 -8.27
CA LYS A 25 7.08 9.57 -7.73
C LYS A 25 5.72 9.87 -7.16
N PHE A 26 5.70 10.40 -5.96
CA PHE A 26 4.48 10.88 -5.31
C PHE A 26 4.50 12.40 -5.34
N ALA A 27 3.41 13.00 -5.81
CA ALA A 27 3.18 14.43 -5.75
C ALA A 27 1.91 14.71 -4.96
N GLN A 28 2.00 15.58 -3.99
CA GLN A 28 0.82 16.09 -3.29
C GLN A 28 0.18 17.17 -4.17
N LEU A 29 -1.13 17.07 -4.35
CA LEU A 29 -1.92 18.03 -5.11
C LEU A 29 -2.85 18.79 -4.16
N ASP A 30 -3.07 20.06 -4.47
CA ASP A 30 -3.97 20.92 -3.69
C ASP A 30 -5.44 20.60 -3.95
N SER A 31 -5.75 20.11 -5.15
CA SER A 31 -7.11 19.76 -5.55
C SER A 31 -7.33 18.24 -5.58
N PRO A 32 -8.33 17.72 -4.86
CA PRO A 32 -8.69 16.31 -4.91
C PRO A 32 -9.24 15.88 -6.28
N GLN A 33 -9.79 16.79 -7.09
CA GLN A 33 -10.37 16.49 -8.39
C GLN A 33 -9.34 16.01 -9.42
N SER A 34 -8.08 16.38 -9.25
CA SER A 34 -6.97 15.92 -10.11
C SER A 34 -6.17 14.78 -9.51
N ALA A 35 -6.49 14.36 -8.26
CA ALA A 35 -5.72 13.34 -7.56
C ALA A 35 -6.23 11.93 -7.88
N ASN A 36 -5.31 11.03 -8.25
CA ASN A 36 -5.62 9.60 -8.37
C ASN A 36 -5.80 8.97 -6.99
N ILE A 37 -4.93 9.32 -6.04
CA ILE A 37 -4.97 8.79 -4.67
C ILE A 37 -5.64 9.83 -3.77
N ARG A 38 -6.82 9.52 -3.28
CA ARG A 38 -7.62 10.36 -2.38
C ARG A 38 -7.73 9.66 -1.04
N ILE A 39 -7.10 10.26 -0.02
CA ILE A 39 -6.90 9.63 1.30
C ILE A 39 -7.88 10.21 2.30
N THR A 40 -8.52 9.33 3.06
CA THR A 40 -9.31 9.66 4.25
C THR A 40 -8.73 8.96 5.48
N PHE A 41 -9.16 9.37 6.67
CA PHE A 41 -8.71 8.86 7.96
C PHE A 41 -9.90 8.53 8.87
N ASP A 42 -10.89 7.83 8.31
CA ASP A 42 -12.08 7.43 9.04
C ASP A 42 -11.79 6.19 9.90
N PRO A 43 -11.79 6.31 11.24
CA PRO A 43 -11.47 5.20 12.12
C PRO A 43 -12.54 4.10 12.14
N SER A 44 -13.78 4.43 11.76
CA SER A 44 -14.89 3.47 11.77
C SER A 44 -14.76 2.41 10.68
N SER A 45 -14.05 2.73 9.60
CA SER A 45 -13.91 1.87 8.41
C SER A 45 -12.60 1.06 8.39
N GLY A 46 -11.75 1.18 9.41
CA GLY A 46 -10.43 0.55 9.43
C GLY A 46 -9.47 1.14 8.40
N SER A 47 -8.48 0.37 7.95
CA SER A 47 -7.59 0.80 6.87
C SER A 47 -7.77 -0.10 5.66
N TRP A 48 -7.83 0.50 4.48
CA TRP A 48 -8.05 -0.17 3.20
C TRP A 48 -7.59 0.69 2.02
N ALA A 49 -7.32 0.06 0.89
CA ALA A 49 -7.02 0.74 -0.37
C ALA A 49 -7.60 -0.02 -1.56
N TYR A 50 -7.94 0.71 -2.62
CA TYR A 50 -8.19 0.12 -3.94
C TYR A 50 -6.87 -0.32 -4.57
N VAL A 51 -6.92 -1.38 -5.40
CA VAL A 51 -5.71 -1.97 -5.99
C VAL A 51 -5.45 -1.39 -7.38
N ALA A 52 -4.25 -0.84 -7.56
CA ALA A 52 -3.75 -0.40 -8.87
C ALA A 52 -4.78 0.41 -9.70
N LYS A 53 -5.15 -0.09 -10.88
CA LYS A 53 -6.04 0.59 -11.81
C LYS A 53 -7.48 0.74 -11.33
N ASP A 54 -7.89 0.00 -10.30
CA ASP A 54 -9.25 0.10 -9.78
C ASP A 54 -9.53 1.46 -9.15
N ILE A 55 -8.49 2.20 -8.74
CA ILE A 55 -8.60 3.59 -8.29
C ILE A 55 -9.24 4.50 -9.36
N ASN A 56 -9.03 4.21 -10.63
CA ASN A 56 -9.55 5.01 -11.74
C ASN A 56 -11.06 4.81 -11.98
N ARG A 57 -11.65 3.77 -11.39
CA ARG A 57 -13.08 3.47 -11.46
C ARG A 57 -13.88 4.12 -10.34
N VAL A 58 -13.18 4.65 -9.34
CA VAL A 58 -13.79 5.28 -8.15
C VAL A 58 -14.14 6.72 -8.50
N SER A 59 -15.39 7.13 -8.22
CA SER A 59 -15.81 8.52 -8.37
C SER A 59 -14.80 9.48 -7.73
N GLN A 60 -14.56 10.62 -8.39
CA GLN A 60 -13.61 11.62 -7.89
C GLN A 60 -14.02 12.25 -6.55
N SER A 61 -15.29 12.14 -6.17
CA SER A 61 -15.80 12.56 -4.87
C SER A 61 -15.53 11.58 -3.73
N LEU A 62 -15.12 10.34 -4.05
CA LEU A 62 -14.92 9.28 -3.07
C LEU A 62 -13.43 9.02 -2.81
N PRO A 63 -13.06 8.57 -1.59
CA PRO A 63 -11.69 8.19 -1.27
C PRO A 63 -11.31 6.90 -2.02
N THR A 64 -10.02 6.77 -2.32
CA THR A 64 -9.44 5.55 -2.90
C THR A 64 -8.56 4.81 -1.89
N LEU A 65 -8.34 5.40 -0.73
CA LEU A 65 -7.56 4.86 0.36
C LEU A 65 -8.07 5.42 1.68
N ASN A 66 -8.19 4.57 2.69
CA ASN A 66 -8.49 4.96 4.08
C ASN A 66 -7.38 4.48 5.02
N LEU A 67 -6.92 5.34 5.90
CA LEU A 67 -5.92 5.06 6.92
C LEU A 67 -6.52 5.28 8.32
N GLY A 68 -7.62 4.59 8.61
CA GLY A 68 -8.41 4.78 9.84
C GLY A 68 -7.68 4.41 11.14
N TRP A 69 -6.54 3.71 11.06
CA TRP A 69 -5.75 3.33 12.23
C TRP A 69 -4.58 4.28 12.53
N LEU A 70 -4.49 5.40 11.82
CA LEU A 70 -3.51 6.45 12.12
C LEU A 70 -4.08 7.42 13.16
N ASP A 71 -3.33 7.58 14.25
CA ASP A 71 -3.64 8.60 15.25
C ASP A 71 -3.10 9.99 14.86
N ASP A 72 -3.44 11.00 15.66
CA ASP A 72 -3.02 12.39 15.47
C ASP A 72 -1.77 12.75 16.31
N THR A 73 -0.93 11.78 16.65
CA THR A 73 0.33 12.10 17.31
C THR A 73 1.34 12.68 16.35
N PRO A 74 2.32 13.47 16.82
CA PRO A 74 3.39 14.03 15.99
C PRO A 74 4.16 12.93 15.22
N VAL A 75 4.68 13.27 14.05
CA VAL A 75 5.45 12.36 13.17
C VAL A 75 6.56 11.62 13.89
N ALA A 76 7.25 12.28 14.83
CA ALA A 76 8.32 11.66 15.63
C ALA A 76 7.84 10.50 16.52
N ARG A 77 6.53 10.39 16.76
CA ARG A 77 5.90 9.31 17.54
C ARG A 77 5.24 8.26 16.67
N THR A 78 5.46 8.28 15.36
CA THR A 78 4.89 7.27 14.46
C THR A 78 5.33 5.87 14.89
N THR A 79 4.37 5.03 15.19
CA THR A 79 4.61 3.66 15.62
C THR A 79 5.00 2.75 14.44
N ALA A 80 5.67 1.64 14.73
CA ALA A 80 5.97 0.63 13.72
C ALA A 80 4.70 0.07 13.04
N ASN A 81 3.59 0.00 13.80
CA ASN A 81 2.30 -0.44 13.28
C ASN A 81 1.73 0.55 12.28
N GLU A 82 1.66 1.83 12.61
CA GLU A 82 1.18 2.88 11.69
C GLU A 82 2.02 2.94 10.42
N ARG A 83 3.36 2.90 10.56
CA ARG A 83 4.26 2.81 9.42
C ARG A 83 3.95 1.59 8.55
N GLY A 84 3.73 0.42 9.17
CA GLY A 84 3.37 -0.80 8.47
C GLY A 84 2.03 -0.67 7.72
N VAL A 85 1.02 -0.06 8.34
CA VAL A 85 -0.29 0.19 7.71
C VAL A 85 -0.14 1.10 6.50
N ILE A 86 0.55 2.23 6.63
CA ILE A 86 0.74 3.16 5.50
C ILE A 86 1.42 2.47 4.32
N LEU A 87 2.51 1.75 4.57
CA LEU A 87 3.23 1.05 3.51
C LEU A 87 2.41 -0.08 2.89
N HIS A 88 1.61 -0.80 3.68
CA HIS A 88 0.73 -1.86 3.20
C HIS A 88 -0.33 -1.34 2.24
N GLU A 89 -1.07 -0.31 2.65
CA GLU A 89 -2.15 0.26 1.83
C GLU A 89 -1.60 0.92 0.55
N PHE A 90 -0.46 1.58 0.63
CA PHE A 90 0.22 2.08 -0.57
C PHE A 90 0.77 0.95 -1.44
N GLY A 91 1.11 -0.19 -0.88
CA GLY A 91 1.42 -1.39 -1.64
C GLY A 91 0.26 -1.81 -2.54
N HIS A 92 -0.97 -1.80 -2.04
CA HIS A 92 -2.16 -2.05 -2.86
C HIS A 92 -2.32 -1.03 -3.98
N ILE A 93 -2.17 0.25 -3.69
CA ILE A 93 -2.18 1.32 -4.72
C ILE A 93 -1.15 1.04 -5.83
N LEU A 94 0.02 0.52 -5.49
CA LEU A 94 1.07 0.13 -6.42
C LEU A 94 0.81 -1.23 -7.12
N GLY A 95 -0.30 -1.90 -6.82
CA GLY A 95 -0.72 -3.13 -7.48
C GLY A 95 -0.34 -4.42 -6.75
N LEU A 96 0.13 -4.32 -5.52
CA LEU A 96 0.48 -5.49 -4.73
C LEU A 96 -0.77 -6.10 -4.09
N MET A 97 -0.93 -7.42 -4.23
CA MET A 97 -2.01 -8.20 -3.60
C MET A 97 -1.51 -8.86 -2.32
N HIS A 98 -2.44 -9.30 -1.47
CA HIS A 98 -2.07 -10.06 -0.29
C HIS A 98 -1.41 -11.38 -0.67
N GLU A 99 -0.29 -11.72 -0.04
CA GLU A 99 0.49 -12.93 -0.36
C GLU A 99 -0.34 -14.22 -0.17
N HIS A 100 -1.28 -14.25 0.79
CA HIS A 100 -2.15 -15.40 1.00
C HIS A 100 -3.11 -15.67 -0.18
N GLN A 101 -3.36 -14.67 -1.02
CA GLN A 101 -4.16 -14.79 -2.24
C GLN A 101 -3.33 -15.25 -3.45
N SER A 102 -2.00 -15.28 -3.32
CA SER A 102 -1.12 -15.70 -4.42
C SER A 102 -1.14 -17.21 -4.61
N PRO A 103 -1.36 -17.73 -5.82
CA PRO A 103 -1.23 -19.16 -6.12
C PRO A 103 0.20 -19.68 -5.95
N LEU A 104 1.19 -18.77 -6.01
CA LEU A 104 2.62 -19.07 -5.87
C LEU A 104 3.15 -18.91 -4.45
N ARG A 105 2.29 -18.76 -3.45
CA ARG A 105 2.68 -18.47 -2.07
C ARG A 105 3.52 -19.55 -1.36
N GLY A 106 3.65 -20.74 -1.92
CA GLY A 106 4.54 -21.77 -1.40
C GLY A 106 4.13 -22.37 -0.06
N GLY A 107 2.84 -22.45 0.27
CA GLY A 107 2.38 -23.03 1.53
C GLY A 107 0.86 -23.14 1.63
N LYS A 108 0.40 -23.92 2.60
CA LYS A 108 -1.04 -24.00 2.95
C LYS A 108 -1.44 -22.85 3.87
N ILE A 109 -2.62 -22.31 3.65
CA ILE A 109 -3.23 -21.36 4.57
C ILE A 109 -4.01 -22.14 5.61
N HIS A 110 -3.70 -21.93 6.89
CA HIS A 110 -4.49 -22.43 8.00
C HIS A 110 -5.37 -21.30 8.53
N LEU A 111 -6.68 -21.41 8.28
CA LEU A 111 -7.66 -20.50 8.87
C LEU A 111 -7.89 -20.91 10.33
N ARG A 112 -7.71 -19.96 11.24
CA ARG A 112 -8.09 -20.16 12.65
C ARG A 112 -9.60 -20.02 12.78
N PRO A 113 -10.32 -21.01 13.35
CA PRO A 113 -11.78 -21.00 13.45
C PRO A 113 -12.33 -19.78 14.21
N GLU A 114 -11.55 -19.24 15.13
CA GLU A 114 -12.00 -18.22 16.09
C GLU A 114 -11.92 -16.79 15.57
N GLY A 115 -11.59 -16.56 14.30
CA GLY A 115 -11.64 -15.22 13.67
C GLY A 115 -10.86 -14.11 14.40
N LYS A 116 -10.18 -14.42 15.49
CA LYS A 116 -9.47 -13.45 16.31
C LYS A 116 -8.11 -13.12 15.72
N SER A 117 -8.12 -12.01 14.99
CA SER A 117 -6.95 -11.17 14.75
C SER A 117 -5.75 -11.79 14.05
N CYS A 118 -5.93 -12.12 12.78
CA CYS A 118 -4.81 -12.25 11.86
C CYS A 118 -4.16 -10.89 11.51
N ARG A 119 -4.67 -9.79 12.08
CA ARG A 119 -4.33 -8.41 11.71
C ARG A 119 -2.86 -8.06 11.96
N HIS A 120 -2.26 -8.51 13.07
CA HIS A 120 -0.88 -8.16 13.42
C HIS A 120 0.19 -9.09 12.83
N ALA A 121 -0.09 -10.37 12.70
CA ALA A 121 0.86 -11.34 12.16
C ALA A 121 0.99 -11.25 10.64
N LEU A 122 -0.13 -10.99 9.94
CA LEU A 122 -0.13 -10.82 8.48
C LEU A 122 0.55 -9.53 8.04
N LEU A 123 0.43 -8.43 8.78
CA LEU A 123 1.16 -7.19 8.50
C LEU A 123 2.68 -7.37 8.57
N LYS A 124 3.18 -8.07 9.60
CA LYS A 124 4.62 -8.31 9.75
C LYS A 124 5.18 -9.29 8.71
N LEU A 125 4.45 -10.37 8.41
CA LEU A 125 4.85 -11.36 7.41
C LEU A 125 4.71 -10.82 5.98
N ALA A 126 3.60 -10.19 5.65
CA ALA A 126 3.40 -9.60 4.33
C ALA A 126 4.48 -8.56 4.04
N PHE A 127 4.78 -7.67 4.97
CA PHE A 127 5.78 -6.62 4.77
C PHE A 127 7.19 -7.17 4.56
N SER A 128 7.61 -8.18 5.32
CA SER A 128 8.93 -8.83 5.15
C SER A 128 9.04 -9.59 3.83
N PHE A 129 7.99 -10.31 3.42
CA PHE A 129 7.93 -11.01 2.13
C PHE A 129 7.79 -10.04 0.94
N TYR A 130 7.03 -8.97 1.09
CA TYR A 130 6.88 -7.92 0.09
C TYR A 130 8.20 -7.26 -0.26
N LEU A 131 9.00 -6.87 0.71
CA LEU A 131 10.30 -6.27 0.48
C LEU A 131 11.28 -7.23 -0.19
N LYS A 132 11.29 -8.52 0.20
CA LYS A 132 12.12 -9.54 -0.44
C LYS A 132 11.72 -9.77 -1.90
N ARG A 133 10.43 -9.81 -2.20
CA ARG A 133 9.93 -10.05 -3.56
C ARG A 133 10.08 -8.84 -4.47
N LEU A 134 9.87 -7.63 -3.97
CA LEU A 134 10.20 -6.40 -4.69
C LEU A 134 11.68 -6.32 -5.03
N SER A 135 12.58 -6.73 -4.13
CA SER A 135 14.02 -6.77 -4.42
C SER A 135 14.36 -7.77 -5.53
N ILE A 136 13.62 -8.87 -5.66
CA ILE A 136 13.78 -9.86 -6.75
C ILE A 136 13.25 -9.30 -8.08
N ILE A 137 12.06 -8.68 -8.07
CA ILE A 137 11.47 -8.05 -9.25
C ILE A 137 12.33 -6.87 -9.73
N ILE A 138 12.84 -6.05 -8.83
CA ILE A 138 13.70 -4.90 -9.16
C ILE A 138 15.08 -5.36 -9.64
N ARG A 139 15.65 -6.44 -9.09
CA ARG A 139 16.87 -7.06 -9.65
C ARG A 139 16.65 -7.56 -11.07
N SER A 140 15.57 -8.30 -11.31
CA SER A 140 15.21 -8.78 -12.66
C SER A 140 15.02 -7.63 -13.66
N LEU A 141 14.55 -6.46 -13.24
CA LEU A 141 14.40 -5.27 -14.07
C LEU A 141 15.72 -4.52 -14.29
N ARG A 142 16.69 -4.60 -13.37
CA ARG A 142 18.04 -4.01 -13.54
C ARG A 142 18.93 -4.84 -14.44
N ASP A 143 18.83 -6.16 -14.37
CA ASP A 143 19.66 -7.10 -15.12
C ASP A 143 19.18 -7.27 -16.58
N GLY A 144 17.97 -6.83 -16.89
CA GLY A 144 17.38 -6.79 -18.24
C GLY A 144 17.45 -5.39 -18.84
N GLN A 145 18.58 -5.07 -19.47
CA GLN A 145 18.76 -4.00 -20.46
C GLN A 145 17.70 -2.87 -20.52
N GLY A 146 17.95 -1.76 -19.87
CA GLY A 146 17.76 -0.36 -20.35
C GLY A 146 16.46 0.08 -21.02
N LYS A 147 15.34 -0.62 -20.92
CA LYS A 147 14.04 -0.16 -21.42
C LYS A 147 13.02 -0.12 -20.29
N THR A 148 12.62 1.08 -19.93
CA THR A 148 11.49 1.37 -19.05
C THR A 148 10.21 0.82 -19.70
N SER A 149 9.91 -0.45 -19.50
CA SER A 149 8.61 -0.98 -19.87
C SER A 149 7.67 -0.81 -18.66
N LEU A 150 6.67 0.04 -18.84
CA LEU A 150 5.47 0.02 -18.01
C LEU A 150 5.04 -1.44 -17.82
N ILE A 151 4.98 -1.90 -16.58
CA ILE A 151 4.45 -3.21 -16.24
C ILE A 151 3.01 -3.24 -16.76
N LYS A 152 2.80 -3.85 -17.91
CA LYS A 152 1.46 -4.16 -18.39
C LYS A 152 0.91 -5.23 -17.45
N SER A 153 -0.08 -4.89 -16.65
CA SER A 153 -0.77 -5.74 -15.68
C SER A 153 -1.62 -6.86 -16.32
N SER A 154 -1.26 -7.33 -17.52
CA SER A 154 -2.04 -8.33 -18.26
C SER A 154 -1.72 -9.77 -17.92
N THR A 155 -0.81 -10.05 -16.98
CA THR A 155 -0.37 -11.45 -16.72
C THR A 155 -0.88 -11.99 -15.37
N PHE A 156 -1.82 -11.34 -14.70
CA PHE A 156 -2.38 -11.81 -13.44
C PHE A 156 -3.91 -11.93 -13.43
N MET A 157 -4.53 -12.13 -14.59
CA MET A 157 -5.89 -12.65 -14.66
C MET A 157 -5.88 -13.99 -15.39
N ARG A 158 -5.69 -15.04 -14.67
CA ARG A 158 -6.28 -16.39 -14.84
C ARG A 158 -6.10 -17.19 -13.56
#